data_d45b874ef069ae1a4699cd923325bea5
#
_entry.id   d45b874ef069ae1a4699cd923325bea5
#
_cell.length_a   1.000
_cell.length_b   1.000
_cell.length_c   1.000
_cell.angle_alpha   90.00
_cell.angle_beta   90.00
_cell.angle_gamma   90.00
#
_symmetry.space_group_name_H-M   'P 1'
#
loop_
_entity.id
_entity.type
_entity.pdbx_description
1 polymer ?
#
loop_
_entity_poly.entity_id
_entity_poly.type
_entity_poly.pdbx_seq_one_letter_code
_entity_poly.pdbx_strand_id
1 'polypeptide(L)'
;YCRVLLAHLLLLLTGNLLASSFSLYLFFRGGTDMTIGVLHYLNAFGALLMRPFAGWYLDHRSRRSLLMLCLVGLVCLPFGYIFASSMALIALDRLLTSLLSAVATTGVTTNAYDTLNEGNFNEGVGYLGFCNSLANAIGPGLGLWLWEKHNVWGLFGAVAVASLLALLLLRKFNFREIPKEHITPFRQESFRNLLCEKNALPASILEAIIALGSGAISPYLILFLIQRGVMNRPGLFYTFQACGTFISRLFV
;
A
#
# COMPACT_ATOMS: atom_id res chain seq x y z
N TYR A 1 -5.72 8.97 -18.04
CA TYR A 1 -6.20 8.81 -16.67
C TYR A 1 -6.47 7.34 -16.31
N CYS A 2 -7.25 6.57 -17.09
CA CYS A 2 -7.58 5.16 -16.79
C CYS A 2 -6.37 4.26 -16.52
N ARG A 3 -5.26 4.44 -17.25
CA ARG A 3 -4.03 3.66 -17.01
C ARG A 3 -3.41 3.92 -15.65
N VAL A 4 -3.43 5.18 -15.19
CA VAL A 4 -2.91 5.58 -13.87
C VAL A 4 -3.81 5.04 -12.76
N LEU A 5 -5.15 5.13 -12.94
CA LEU A 5 -6.12 4.54 -12.01
C LEU A 5 -5.93 3.03 -11.86
N LEU A 6 -5.78 2.32 -12.97
CA LEU A 6 -5.55 0.87 -12.93
C LEU A 6 -4.23 0.51 -12.26
N ALA A 7 -3.16 1.26 -12.54
CA ALA A 7 -1.88 1.07 -11.88
C ALA A 7 -1.97 1.38 -10.37
N HIS A 8 -2.72 2.43 -9.99
CA HIS A 8 -3.00 2.75 -8.59
C HIS A 8 -3.74 1.63 -7.88
N LEU A 9 -4.81 1.12 -8.49
CA LEU A 9 -5.56 -0.02 -7.97
C LEU A 9 -4.66 -1.26 -7.76
N LEU A 10 -3.83 -1.59 -8.74
CA LEU A 10 -2.91 -2.73 -8.64
C LEU A 10 -1.90 -2.56 -7.50
N LEU A 11 -1.34 -1.36 -7.32
CA LEU A 11 -0.44 -1.07 -6.20
C LEU A 11 -1.14 -1.15 -4.84
N LEU A 12 -2.37 -0.66 -4.73
CA LEU A 12 -3.16 -0.81 -3.51
C LEU A 12 -3.49 -2.28 -3.23
N LEU A 13 -3.80 -3.06 -4.26
CA LEU A 13 -4.02 -4.50 -4.14
C LEU A 13 -2.80 -5.22 -3.59
N THR A 14 -1.57 -4.88 -3.98
CA THR A 14 -0.35 -5.54 -3.46
C THR A 14 -0.25 -5.42 -1.93
N GLY A 15 -0.53 -4.24 -1.38
CA GLY A 15 -0.55 -4.02 0.07
C GLY A 15 -1.69 -4.78 0.77
N ASN A 16 -2.87 -4.74 0.18
CA ASN A 16 -4.07 -5.36 0.75
C ASN A 16 -4.07 -6.90 0.67
N LEU A 17 -3.47 -7.49 -0.37
CA LEU A 17 -3.22 -8.94 -0.43
C LEU A 17 -2.40 -9.43 0.76
N LEU A 18 -1.43 -8.62 1.21
CA LEU A 18 -0.57 -8.94 2.33
C LEU A 18 -1.16 -8.57 3.69
N ALA A 19 -2.21 -7.76 3.75
CA ALA A 19 -2.71 -7.21 5.02
C ALA A 19 -3.05 -8.28 6.08
N SER A 20 -3.74 -9.34 5.68
CA SER A 20 -4.12 -10.46 6.56
C SER A 20 -3.26 -11.70 6.36
N SER A 21 -2.90 -12.00 5.12
CA SER A 21 -2.18 -13.22 4.75
C SER A 21 -0.72 -13.20 5.21
N PHE A 22 -0.13 -12.02 5.39
CA PHE A 22 1.24 -11.90 5.88
C PHE A 22 1.38 -12.35 7.35
N SER A 23 0.38 -12.09 8.19
CA SER A 23 0.37 -12.61 9.57
C SER A 23 0.34 -14.13 9.61
N LEU A 24 -0.45 -14.75 8.73
CA LEU A 24 -0.46 -16.21 8.58
C LEU A 24 0.89 -16.76 8.11
N TYR A 25 1.48 -16.13 7.10
CA TYR A 25 2.80 -16.51 6.62
C TYR A 25 3.84 -16.49 7.75
N LEU A 26 3.85 -15.42 8.57
CA LEU A 26 4.77 -15.32 9.71
C LEU A 26 4.50 -16.38 10.78
N PHE A 27 3.23 -16.65 11.08
CA PHE A 27 2.85 -17.68 12.05
C PHE A 27 3.35 -19.06 11.61
N PHE A 28 3.13 -19.46 10.35
CA PHE A 28 3.62 -20.74 9.82
C PHE A 28 5.15 -20.81 9.68
N ARG A 29 5.84 -19.67 9.69
CA ARG A 29 7.30 -19.61 9.77
C ARG A 29 7.85 -19.65 11.21
N GLY A 30 6.98 -19.85 12.21
CA GLY A 30 7.35 -19.89 13.63
C GLY A 30 7.51 -18.52 14.28
N GLY A 31 6.94 -17.47 13.68
CA GLY A 31 6.91 -16.13 14.28
C GLY A 31 5.99 -16.08 15.50
N THR A 32 6.45 -15.42 16.56
CA THR A 32 5.63 -15.12 17.74
C THR A 32 4.69 -13.94 17.45
N ASP A 33 3.66 -13.76 18.29
CA ASP A 33 2.75 -12.62 18.17
C ASP A 33 3.51 -11.28 18.21
N MET A 34 4.56 -11.19 19.04
CA MET A 34 5.42 -10.01 19.09
C MET A 34 6.18 -9.80 17.76
N THR A 35 6.69 -10.86 17.15
CA THR A 35 7.38 -10.78 15.84
C THR A 35 6.43 -10.28 14.76
N ILE A 36 5.20 -10.77 14.75
CA ILE A 36 4.16 -10.35 13.81
C ILE A 36 3.87 -8.87 13.97
N GLY A 37 3.66 -8.40 15.22
CA GLY A 37 3.43 -6.99 15.52
C GLY A 37 4.59 -6.10 15.09
N VAL A 38 5.83 -6.48 15.40
CA VAL A 38 7.04 -5.73 15.03
C VAL A 38 7.16 -5.60 13.50
N LEU A 39 6.90 -6.67 12.74
CA LEU A 39 6.99 -6.63 11.28
C LEU A 39 5.90 -5.79 10.62
N HIS A 40 4.69 -5.77 11.19
CA HIS A 40 3.65 -4.82 10.78
C HIS A 40 4.01 -3.37 11.13
N TYR A 41 4.58 -3.15 12.32
CA TYR A 41 5.09 -1.83 12.72
C TYR A 41 6.21 -1.35 11.79
N LEU A 42 7.19 -2.20 11.45
CA LEU A 42 8.25 -1.86 10.50
C LEU A 42 7.71 -1.41 9.14
N ASN A 43 6.64 -2.06 8.68
CA ASN A 43 5.97 -1.64 7.44
C ASN A 43 5.36 -0.24 7.55
N ALA A 44 4.65 0.04 8.63
CA ALA A 44 4.05 1.36 8.85
C ALA A 44 5.11 2.45 9.06
N PHE A 45 6.14 2.13 9.86
CA PHE A 45 7.25 3.04 10.15
C PHE A 45 8.07 3.38 8.91
N GLY A 46 8.41 2.38 8.08
CA GLY A 46 9.11 2.61 6.82
C GLY A 46 8.33 3.50 5.87
N ALA A 47 7.01 3.27 5.74
CA ALA A 47 6.15 4.12 4.93
C ALA A 47 6.06 5.56 5.47
N LEU A 48 5.96 5.73 6.79
CA LEU A 48 5.92 7.04 7.44
C LEU A 48 7.20 7.82 7.18
N LEU A 49 8.35 7.19 7.37
CA LEU A 49 9.66 7.82 7.16
C LEU A 49 9.85 8.25 5.71
N MET A 50 9.39 7.42 4.75
CA MET A 50 9.67 7.67 3.34
C MET A 50 8.76 8.71 2.72
N ARG A 51 7.54 8.92 3.22
CA ARG A 51 6.55 9.84 2.63
C ARG A 51 7.05 11.29 2.45
N PRO A 52 7.68 11.96 3.44
CA PRO A 52 8.19 13.31 3.26
C PRO A 52 9.27 13.40 2.16
N PHE A 53 10.18 12.40 2.15
CA PHE A 53 11.24 12.34 1.14
C PHE A 53 10.67 12.04 -0.25
N ALA A 54 9.68 11.17 -0.34
CA ALA A 54 9.00 10.85 -1.58
C ALA A 54 8.31 12.08 -2.16
N GLY A 55 7.56 12.84 -1.34
CA GLY A 55 6.91 14.08 -1.75
C GLY A 55 7.93 15.07 -2.30
N TRP A 56 8.93 15.42 -1.50
CA TRP A 56 9.97 16.35 -1.93
C TRP A 56 10.67 15.92 -3.22
N TYR A 57 11.09 14.65 -3.34
CA TYR A 57 11.77 14.16 -4.53
C TYR A 57 10.89 14.23 -5.77
N LEU A 58 9.61 13.85 -5.64
CA LEU A 58 8.64 13.85 -6.73
C LEU A 58 8.32 15.27 -7.22
N ASP A 59 8.47 16.27 -6.36
CA ASP A 59 8.23 17.66 -6.71
C ASP A 59 9.46 18.34 -7.34
N HIS A 60 10.68 17.81 -7.10
CA HIS A 60 11.93 18.48 -7.49
C HIS A 60 12.77 17.69 -8.51
N ARG A 61 12.44 16.46 -8.82
CA ARG A 61 13.23 15.58 -9.68
C ARG A 61 12.38 14.80 -10.69
N SER A 62 13.05 14.10 -11.59
CA SER A 62 12.39 13.24 -12.57
C SER A 62 11.57 12.14 -11.90
N ARG A 63 10.25 12.31 -11.92
CA ARG A 63 9.27 11.37 -11.33
C ARG A 63 9.34 9.99 -11.96
N ARG A 64 9.57 9.94 -13.28
CA ARG A 64 9.57 8.69 -14.04
C ARG A 64 10.66 7.74 -13.57
N SER A 65 11.89 8.22 -13.44
CA SER A 65 13.05 7.37 -13.11
C SER A 65 12.90 6.73 -11.74
N LEU A 66 12.51 7.53 -10.74
CA LEU A 66 12.29 7.04 -9.37
C LEU A 66 11.13 6.03 -9.30
N LEU A 67 10.00 6.34 -9.94
CA LEU A 67 8.85 5.44 -9.94
C LEU A 67 9.16 4.10 -10.61
N MET A 68 9.86 4.12 -11.76
CA MET A 68 10.25 2.89 -12.44
C MET A 68 11.19 2.05 -11.57
N LEU A 69 12.17 2.67 -10.91
CA LEU A 69 13.07 1.97 -9.99
C LEU A 69 12.30 1.32 -8.84
N CYS A 70 11.39 2.06 -8.19
CA CYS A 70 10.57 1.54 -7.11
C CYS A 70 9.67 0.38 -7.57
N LEU A 71 9.05 0.50 -8.73
CA LEU A 71 8.19 -0.55 -9.27
C LEU A 71 8.98 -1.82 -9.62
N VAL A 72 10.18 -1.69 -10.19
CA VAL A 72 11.06 -2.85 -10.41
C VAL A 72 11.41 -3.52 -9.08
N GLY A 73 11.77 -2.75 -8.05
CA GLY A 73 12.00 -3.29 -6.72
C GLY A 73 10.79 -4.03 -6.16
N LEU A 74 9.57 -3.46 -6.30
CA LEU A 74 8.33 -4.10 -5.86
C LEU A 74 7.96 -5.38 -6.63
N VAL A 75 8.48 -5.58 -7.84
CA VAL A 75 8.36 -6.86 -8.56
C VAL A 75 9.32 -7.89 -7.99
N CYS A 76 10.53 -7.51 -7.60
CA CYS A 76 11.58 -8.42 -7.14
C CYS A 76 11.41 -8.82 -5.67
N LEU A 77 11.04 -7.89 -4.78
CA LEU A 77 10.97 -8.11 -3.34
C LEU A 77 10.01 -9.23 -2.90
N PRO A 78 8.84 -9.48 -3.54
CA PRO A 78 8.00 -10.61 -3.16
C PRO A 78 8.71 -11.96 -3.21
N PHE A 79 9.69 -12.13 -4.10
CA PHE A 79 10.52 -13.34 -4.15
C PHE A 79 11.46 -13.43 -2.94
N GLY A 80 11.88 -12.29 -2.37
CA GLY A 80 12.66 -12.24 -1.15
C GLY A 80 11.95 -12.95 0.01
N TYR A 81 10.66 -12.76 0.18
CA TYR A 81 9.86 -13.47 1.21
C TYR A 81 9.83 -14.99 1.00
N ILE A 82 9.81 -15.44 -0.26
CA ILE A 82 9.79 -16.88 -0.58
C ILE A 82 11.10 -17.55 -0.18
N PHE A 83 12.22 -16.90 -0.48
CA PHE A 83 13.56 -17.45 -0.26
C PHE A 83 14.18 -17.05 1.09
N ALA A 84 13.52 -16.21 1.89
CA ALA A 84 14.02 -15.80 3.19
C ALA A 84 14.22 -16.99 4.12
N SER A 85 15.43 -17.19 4.61
CA SER A 85 15.80 -18.25 5.54
C SER A 85 15.67 -17.85 7.01
N SER A 86 15.59 -16.54 7.31
CA SER A 86 15.51 -16.03 8.67
C SER A 86 14.49 -14.93 8.82
N MET A 87 13.97 -14.73 10.05
CA MET A 87 13.07 -13.61 10.37
C MET A 87 13.71 -12.24 10.15
N ALA A 88 15.03 -12.13 10.30
CA ALA A 88 15.75 -10.89 10.04
C ALA A 88 15.73 -10.52 8.55
N LEU A 89 15.86 -11.48 7.65
CA LEU A 89 15.73 -11.25 6.21
C LEU A 89 14.31 -10.85 5.83
N ILE A 90 13.29 -11.48 6.44
CA ILE A 90 11.89 -11.09 6.25
C ILE A 90 11.66 -9.65 6.73
N ALA A 91 12.25 -9.26 7.86
CA ALA A 91 12.16 -7.89 8.39
C ALA A 91 12.80 -6.86 7.46
N LEU A 92 13.98 -7.16 6.93
CA LEU A 92 14.67 -6.30 5.97
C LEU A 92 13.84 -6.14 4.69
N ASP A 93 13.34 -7.25 4.14
CA ASP A 93 12.52 -7.25 2.94
C ASP A 93 11.21 -6.49 3.15
N ARG A 94 10.60 -6.62 4.34
CA ARG A 94 9.40 -5.87 4.74
C ARG A 94 9.65 -4.37 4.78
N LEU A 95 10.78 -3.96 5.35
CA LEU A 95 11.18 -2.56 5.41
C LEU A 95 11.42 -1.99 4.00
N LEU A 96 12.18 -2.71 3.16
CA LEU A 96 12.44 -2.30 1.78
C LEU A 96 11.14 -2.19 0.97
N THR A 97 10.25 -3.18 1.06
CA THR A 97 8.95 -3.15 0.41
C THR A 97 8.13 -1.94 0.84
N SER A 98 8.14 -1.61 2.14
CA SER A 98 7.45 -0.45 2.69
C SER A 98 7.99 0.88 2.14
N LEU A 99 9.32 1.05 2.10
CA LEU A 99 9.96 2.25 1.56
C LEU A 99 9.60 2.45 0.08
N LEU A 100 9.74 1.39 -0.74
CA LEU A 100 9.45 1.47 -2.16
C LEU A 100 7.96 1.67 -2.45
N SER A 101 7.08 1.00 -1.70
CA SER A 101 5.63 1.14 -1.88
C SER A 101 5.13 2.54 -1.50
N ALA A 102 5.70 3.15 -0.46
CA ALA A 102 5.38 4.52 -0.08
C ALA A 102 5.70 5.52 -1.22
N VAL A 103 6.89 5.39 -1.84
CA VAL A 103 7.26 6.23 -2.99
C VAL A 103 6.35 5.95 -4.19
N ALA A 104 6.12 4.68 -4.52
CA ALA A 104 5.34 4.29 -5.68
C ALA A 104 3.88 4.76 -5.55
N THR A 105 3.23 4.54 -4.41
CA THR A 105 1.85 4.97 -4.19
C THR A 105 1.71 6.48 -4.19
N THR A 106 2.59 7.22 -3.49
CA THR A 106 2.60 8.68 -3.52
C THR A 106 2.79 9.21 -4.93
N GLY A 107 3.78 8.69 -5.66
CA GLY A 107 4.07 9.15 -7.00
C GLY A 107 2.95 8.86 -8.02
N VAL A 108 2.30 7.69 -7.92
CA VAL A 108 1.17 7.36 -8.80
C VAL A 108 -0.04 8.24 -8.47
N THR A 109 -0.32 8.50 -7.19
CA THR A 109 -1.42 9.37 -6.75
C THR A 109 -1.19 10.80 -7.21
N THR A 110 0.01 11.35 -7.02
CA THR A 110 0.37 12.71 -7.50
C THR A 110 0.20 12.82 -9.01
N ASN A 111 0.68 11.83 -9.77
CA ASN A 111 0.49 11.83 -11.22
C ASN A 111 -0.98 11.70 -11.63
N ALA A 112 -1.80 10.97 -10.85
CA ALA A 112 -3.23 10.91 -11.10
C ALA A 112 -3.87 12.31 -10.95
N TYR A 113 -3.54 13.05 -9.91
CA TYR A 113 -4.02 14.43 -9.71
C TYR A 113 -3.56 15.37 -10.84
N ASP A 114 -2.30 15.28 -11.27
CA ASP A 114 -1.74 16.13 -12.33
C ASP A 114 -2.40 15.90 -13.71
N THR A 115 -3.06 14.76 -13.91
CA THR A 115 -3.78 14.46 -15.16
C THR A 115 -5.23 14.93 -15.14
N LEU A 116 -5.72 15.44 -14.02
CA LEU A 116 -7.09 15.93 -13.88
C LEU A 116 -7.16 17.42 -14.28
N ASN A 117 -8.19 17.75 -15.05
CA ASN A 117 -8.56 19.13 -15.34
C ASN A 117 -9.45 19.68 -14.23
N GLU A 118 -9.48 21.00 -14.03
CA GLU A 118 -10.28 21.64 -12.98
C GLU A 118 -11.76 21.24 -13.02
N GLY A 119 -12.34 21.10 -14.21
CA GLY A 119 -13.76 20.70 -14.37
C GLY A 119 -14.12 19.28 -13.92
N ASN A 120 -13.14 18.36 -13.91
CA ASN A 120 -13.35 16.96 -13.59
C ASN A 120 -12.57 16.50 -12.35
N PHE A 121 -12.03 17.46 -11.58
CA PHE A 121 -11.16 17.16 -10.45
C PHE A 121 -11.86 16.32 -9.38
N ASN A 122 -13.04 16.73 -8.94
CA ASN A 122 -13.82 16.02 -7.90
C ASN A 122 -14.18 14.59 -8.31
N GLU A 123 -14.58 14.42 -9.58
CA GLU A 123 -14.90 13.10 -10.13
C GLU A 123 -13.65 12.20 -10.16
N GLY A 124 -12.52 12.74 -10.59
CA GLY A 124 -11.26 12.00 -10.61
C GLY A 124 -10.78 11.59 -9.23
N VAL A 125 -10.90 12.47 -8.23
CA VAL A 125 -10.61 12.14 -6.81
C VAL A 125 -11.56 11.05 -6.32
N GLY A 126 -12.83 11.09 -6.71
CA GLY A 126 -13.81 10.04 -6.42
C GLY A 126 -13.40 8.67 -6.94
N TYR A 127 -12.89 8.59 -8.18
CA TYR A 127 -12.36 7.33 -8.74
C TYR A 127 -11.13 6.80 -8.00
N LEU A 128 -10.22 7.67 -7.53
CA LEU A 128 -9.10 7.24 -6.68
C LEU A 128 -9.59 6.66 -5.34
N GLY A 129 -10.57 7.31 -4.73
CA GLY A 129 -11.23 6.80 -3.52
C GLY A 129 -11.94 5.47 -3.74
N PHE A 130 -12.59 5.28 -4.91
CA PHE A 130 -13.20 4.02 -5.31
C PHE A 130 -12.16 2.91 -5.46
N CYS A 131 -11.03 3.17 -6.12
CA CYS A 131 -9.92 2.21 -6.23
C CYS A 131 -9.41 1.75 -4.85
N ASN A 132 -9.27 2.69 -3.91
CA ASN A 132 -8.87 2.38 -2.55
C ASN A 132 -9.88 1.46 -1.85
N SER A 133 -11.16 1.78 -1.94
CA SER A 133 -12.23 0.97 -1.35
C SER A 133 -12.30 -0.43 -1.97
N LEU A 134 -12.16 -0.52 -3.28
CA LEU A 134 -12.15 -1.78 -4.01
C LEU A 134 -10.97 -2.67 -3.60
N ALA A 135 -9.77 -2.10 -3.50
CA ALA A 135 -8.58 -2.81 -3.06
C ALA A 135 -8.70 -3.30 -1.61
N ASN A 136 -9.23 -2.47 -0.71
CA ASN A 136 -9.47 -2.84 0.69
C ASN A 136 -10.56 -3.91 0.85
N ALA A 137 -11.58 -3.90 -0.01
CA ALA A 137 -12.66 -4.88 0.04
C ALA A 137 -12.23 -6.26 -0.47
N ILE A 138 -11.53 -6.31 -1.60
CA ILE A 138 -11.20 -7.56 -2.30
C ILE A 138 -9.84 -8.12 -1.82
N GLY A 139 -8.86 -7.24 -1.55
CA GLY A 139 -7.48 -7.62 -1.30
C GLY A 139 -7.28 -8.65 -0.20
N PRO A 140 -7.77 -8.42 1.04
CA PRO A 140 -7.54 -9.36 2.13
C PRO A 140 -8.16 -10.74 1.90
N GLY A 141 -9.39 -10.79 1.36
CA GLY A 141 -10.07 -12.04 1.02
C GLY A 141 -9.35 -12.82 -0.09
N LEU A 142 -8.95 -12.12 -1.15
CA LEU A 142 -8.19 -12.71 -2.25
C LEU A 142 -6.81 -13.21 -1.78
N GLY A 143 -6.13 -12.45 -0.91
CA GLY A 143 -4.84 -12.84 -0.35
C GLY A 143 -4.93 -14.13 0.45
N LEU A 144 -5.95 -14.28 1.30
CA LEU A 144 -6.19 -15.50 2.05
C LEU A 144 -6.54 -16.67 1.14
N TRP A 145 -7.40 -16.47 0.14
CA TRP A 145 -7.74 -17.52 -0.82
C TRP A 145 -6.52 -18.02 -1.61
N LEU A 146 -5.63 -17.10 -2.02
CA LEU A 146 -4.38 -17.47 -2.68
C LEU A 146 -3.44 -18.22 -1.76
N TRP A 147 -3.38 -17.85 -0.49
CA TRP A 147 -2.61 -18.55 0.53
C TRP A 147 -3.14 -19.96 0.75
N GLU A 148 -4.44 -20.13 0.93
CA GLU A 148 -5.06 -21.44 1.16
C GLU A 148 -4.88 -22.39 -0.02
N LYS A 149 -4.96 -21.89 -1.26
CA LYS A 149 -4.93 -22.71 -2.47
C LYS A 149 -3.53 -22.97 -3.02
N HIS A 150 -2.64 -21.99 -2.92
CA HIS A 150 -1.33 -22.01 -3.58
C HIS A 150 -0.16 -21.70 -2.63
N ASN A 151 -0.42 -21.60 -1.34
CA ASN A 151 0.57 -21.31 -0.30
C ASN A 151 1.37 -20.01 -0.57
N VAL A 152 2.64 -20.01 -0.16
CA VAL A 152 3.59 -18.88 -0.29
C VAL A 152 3.73 -18.42 -1.74
N TRP A 153 3.83 -19.33 -2.70
CA TRP A 153 4.01 -19.02 -4.12
C TRP A 153 2.81 -18.30 -4.72
N GLY A 154 1.58 -18.71 -4.37
CA GLY A 154 0.37 -18.07 -4.86
C GLY A 154 0.22 -16.64 -4.36
N LEU A 155 0.46 -16.41 -3.08
CA LEU A 155 0.34 -15.09 -2.47
C LEU A 155 1.39 -14.11 -3.03
N PHE A 156 2.68 -14.44 -2.87
CA PHE A 156 3.76 -13.53 -3.28
C PHE A 156 3.91 -13.46 -4.80
N GLY A 157 3.58 -14.54 -5.52
CA GLY A 157 3.49 -14.51 -6.98
C GLY A 157 2.43 -13.54 -7.48
N ALA A 158 1.25 -13.53 -6.87
CA ALA A 158 0.20 -12.56 -7.21
C ALA A 158 0.61 -11.10 -6.93
N VAL A 159 1.31 -10.87 -5.82
CA VAL A 159 1.88 -9.54 -5.50
C VAL A 159 2.90 -9.12 -6.56
N ALA A 160 3.81 -10.01 -6.97
CA ALA A 160 4.79 -9.73 -8.02
C ALA A 160 4.11 -9.46 -9.37
N VAL A 161 3.10 -10.24 -9.75
CA VAL A 161 2.34 -10.05 -10.99
C VAL A 161 1.59 -8.72 -10.98
N ALA A 162 0.91 -8.36 -9.88
CA ALA A 162 0.22 -7.08 -9.77
C ALA A 162 1.20 -5.90 -9.87
N SER A 163 2.37 -5.98 -9.23
CA SER A 163 3.44 -4.98 -9.35
C SER A 163 4.00 -4.89 -10.77
N LEU A 164 4.19 -6.03 -11.44
CA LEU A 164 4.65 -6.08 -12.83
C LEU A 164 3.64 -5.45 -13.78
N LEU A 165 2.36 -5.74 -13.62
CA LEU A 165 1.30 -5.12 -14.42
C LEU A 165 1.25 -3.61 -14.20
N ALA A 166 1.40 -3.12 -12.96
CA ALA A 166 1.50 -1.69 -12.67
C ALA A 166 2.71 -1.06 -13.36
N LEU A 167 3.88 -1.72 -13.32
CA LEU A 167 5.09 -1.29 -14.03
C LEU A 167 4.86 -1.18 -15.54
N LEU A 168 4.25 -2.20 -16.15
CA LEU A 168 3.99 -2.21 -17.60
C LEU A 168 3.01 -1.13 -18.04
N LEU A 169 1.96 -0.85 -17.23
CA LEU A 169 1.01 0.21 -17.49
C LEU A 169 1.66 1.60 -17.44
N LEU A 170 2.57 1.81 -16.47
CA LEU A 170 3.21 3.10 -16.26
C LEU A 170 4.45 3.31 -17.13
N ARG A 171 5.05 2.26 -17.67
CA ARG A 171 6.24 2.36 -18.56
C ARG A 171 6.01 3.28 -19.76
N LYS A 172 4.81 3.27 -20.35
CA LYS A 172 4.43 4.07 -21.52
C LYS A 172 3.69 5.35 -21.14
N PHE A 173 3.62 5.68 -19.86
CA PHE A 173 2.94 6.89 -19.40
C PHE A 173 3.89 8.09 -19.47
N ASN A 174 3.40 9.20 -20.04
CA ASN A 174 4.13 10.46 -20.05
C ASN A 174 3.89 11.17 -18.72
N PHE A 175 4.90 11.16 -17.86
CA PHE A 175 4.90 11.91 -16.62
C PHE A 175 5.09 13.37 -16.90
N ARG A 176 4.35 14.24 -16.20
CA ARG A 176 4.56 15.67 -16.28
C ARG A 176 5.95 16.01 -15.71
N GLU A 177 6.83 16.53 -16.54
CA GLU A 177 8.15 16.99 -16.11
C GLU A 177 8.01 18.37 -15.44
N ILE A 178 8.66 18.53 -14.30
CA ILE A 178 8.69 19.80 -13.59
C ILE A 178 9.76 20.68 -14.23
N PRO A 179 9.45 21.96 -14.56
CA PRO A 179 10.45 22.90 -15.06
C PRO A 179 11.59 23.07 -14.05
N LYS A 180 12.83 22.99 -14.53
CA LYS A 180 14.04 23.03 -13.66
C LYS A 180 14.22 24.34 -12.89
N GLU A 181 13.52 25.38 -13.27
CA GLU A 181 13.60 26.72 -12.69
C GLU A 181 13.02 26.84 -11.27
N HIS A 182 12.23 25.87 -10.82
CA HIS A 182 11.57 25.88 -9.51
C HIS A 182 12.16 24.87 -8.51
N ILE A 183 13.37 24.39 -8.74
CA ILE A 183 13.99 23.41 -7.86
C ILE A 183 14.61 24.13 -6.65
N THR A 184 13.88 24.14 -5.53
CA THR A 184 14.43 24.57 -4.23
C THR A 184 15.18 23.41 -3.59
N PRO A 185 16.41 23.61 -3.04
CA PRO A 185 17.11 22.54 -2.33
C PRO A 185 16.37 22.18 -1.03
N PHE A 186 16.25 20.88 -0.73
CA PHE A 186 15.60 20.32 0.47
C PHE A 186 16.00 21.03 1.78
N ARG A 187 17.24 21.52 1.86
CA ARG A 187 17.78 22.22 3.02
C ARG A 187 17.17 23.59 3.28
N GLN A 188 16.52 24.21 2.27
CA GLN A 188 15.88 25.52 2.41
C GLN A 188 14.41 25.46 2.82
N GLU A 189 13.76 24.29 2.64
CA GLU A 189 12.41 24.08 3.13
C GLU A 189 12.45 23.74 4.62
N SER A 190 11.68 24.47 5.42
CA SER A 190 11.57 24.16 6.84
C SER A 190 10.93 22.79 6.99
N PHE A 191 11.63 21.84 7.60
CA PHE A 191 11.13 20.47 7.88
C PHE A 191 9.76 20.47 8.57
N ARG A 192 9.47 21.52 9.33
CA ARG A 192 8.19 21.74 9.98
C ARG A 192 7.05 21.99 8.98
N ASN A 193 7.30 22.73 7.90
CA ASN A 193 6.31 23.00 6.85
C ASN A 193 6.05 21.76 5.97
N LEU A 194 7.06 20.92 5.80
CA LEU A 194 6.93 19.62 5.11
C LEU A 194 6.10 18.59 5.89
N LEU A 195 6.11 18.67 7.23
CA LEU A 195 5.43 17.67 8.07
C LEU A 195 4.04 18.08 8.52
N CYS A 196 3.72 19.38 8.58
CA CYS A 196 2.47 19.87 9.19
C CYS A 196 1.82 20.98 8.38
N GLU A 197 0.77 20.64 7.66
CA GLU A 197 -0.16 21.61 7.11
C GLU A 197 -1.30 21.83 8.11
N LYS A 198 -1.43 23.07 8.61
CA LYS A 198 -2.39 23.42 9.69
C LYS A 198 -3.84 23.08 9.31
N ASN A 199 -4.19 23.26 8.05
CA ASN A 199 -5.55 23.02 7.55
C ASN A 199 -5.90 21.53 7.47
N ALA A 200 -4.90 20.65 7.29
CA ALA A 200 -5.07 19.21 7.23
C ALA A 200 -5.06 18.54 8.61
N LEU A 201 -4.62 19.26 9.66
CA LEU A 201 -4.40 18.70 10.99
C LEU A 201 -5.66 18.05 11.61
N PRO A 202 -6.86 18.67 11.58
CA PRO A 202 -8.06 18.06 12.16
C PRO A 202 -8.45 16.74 11.50
N ALA A 203 -8.41 16.69 10.16
CA ALA A 203 -8.69 15.48 9.42
C ALA A 203 -7.64 14.39 9.69
N SER A 204 -6.36 14.77 9.78
CA SER A 204 -5.26 13.84 10.07
C SER A 204 -5.36 13.25 11.48
N ILE A 205 -5.78 14.03 12.48
CA ILE A 205 -5.99 13.54 13.86
C ILE A 205 -7.14 12.53 13.90
N LEU A 206 -8.25 12.84 13.23
CA LEU A 206 -9.39 11.93 13.17
C LEU A 206 -9.00 10.60 12.50
N GLU A 207 -8.31 10.67 11.38
CA GLU A 207 -7.81 9.48 10.67
C GLU A 207 -6.82 8.69 11.54
N ALA A 208 -5.94 9.35 12.28
CA ALA A 208 -5.01 8.70 13.19
C ALA A 208 -5.73 7.91 14.30
N ILE A 209 -6.81 8.45 14.87
CA ILE A 209 -7.60 7.74 15.89
C ILE A 209 -8.26 6.48 15.29
N ILE A 210 -8.84 6.59 14.10
CA ILE A 210 -9.46 5.45 13.40
C ILE A 210 -8.40 4.41 13.04
N ALA A 211 -7.24 4.85 12.54
CA ALA A 211 -6.13 3.99 12.15
C ALA A 211 -5.52 3.24 13.35
N LEU A 212 -5.47 3.84 14.55
CA LEU A 212 -5.01 3.16 15.76
C LEU A 212 -5.88 1.95 16.08
N GLY A 213 -7.20 2.09 16.01
CA GLY A 213 -8.13 0.98 16.25
C GLY A 213 -8.00 -0.14 15.21
N SER A 214 -8.04 0.22 13.94
CA SER A 214 -7.93 -0.75 12.83
C SER A 214 -6.55 -1.40 12.75
N GLY A 215 -5.48 -0.66 13.01
CA GLY A 215 -4.11 -1.15 13.01
C GLY A 215 -3.80 -2.14 14.12
N ALA A 216 -4.46 -2.00 15.29
CA ALA A 216 -4.34 -2.97 16.39
C ALA A 216 -5.06 -4.29 16.08
N ILE A 217 -6.21 -4.23 15.40
CA ILE A 217 -7.05 -5.40 15.15
C ILE A 217 -6.60 -6.16 13.89
N SER A 218 -6.34 -5.46 12.81
CA SER A 218 -6.16 -6.04 11.47
C SER A 218 -5.09 -7.14 11.38
N PRO A 219 -3.88 -7.03 11.97
CA PRO A 219 -2.85 -8.05 11.89
C PRO A 219 -3.20 -9.35 12.62
N TYR A 220 -3.96 -9.25 13.71
CA TYR A 220 -4.22 -10.36 14.61
C TYR A 220 -5.59 -11.02 14.41
N LEU A 221 -6.51 -10.34 13.71
CA LEU A 221 -7.88 -10.79 13.55
C LEU A 221 -7.95 -12.21 12.97
N ILE A 222 -7.19 -12.47 11.90
CA ILE A 222 -7.19 -13.77 11.23
C ILE A 222 -6.63 -14.88 12.13
N LEU A 223 -5.55 -14.59 12.85
CA LEU A 223 -4.94 -15.54 13.79
C LEU A 223 -5.89 -15.85 14.93
N PHE A 224 -6.56 -14.84 15.47
CA PHE A 224 -7.57 -15.02 16.52
C PHE A 224 -8.73 -15.90 16.06
N LEU A 225 -9.27 -15.67 14.86
CA LEU A 225 -10.37 -16.47 14.30
C LEU A 225 -9.99 -17.93 14.11
N ILE A 226 -8.74 -18.21 13.68
CA ILE A 226 -8.22 -19.56 13.50
C ILE A 226 -7.95 -20.23 14.86
N GLN A 227 -7.24 -19.56 15.76
CA GLN A 227 -6.87 -20.14 17.07
C GLN A 227 -8.07 -20.44 17.96
N ARG A 228 -9.12 -19.61 17.87
CA ARG A 228 -10.37 -19.80 18.62
C ARG A 228 -11.36 -20.74 17.95
N GLY A 229 -11.10 -21.19 16.73
CA GLY A 229 -12.02 -22.06 15.99
C GLY A 229 -13.38 -21.43 15.70
N VAL A 230 -13.48 -20.09 15.73
CA VAL A 230 -14.74 -19.36 15.57
C VAL A 230 -15.27 -19.48 14.13
N MET A 231 -14.37 -19.66 13.16
CA MET A 231 -14.73 -19.81 11.75
C MET A 231 -13.90 -20.88 11.06
N ASN A 232 -14.56 -21.82 10.41
CA ASN A 232 -13.88 -22.83 9.58
C ASN A 232 -13.30 -22.25 8.28
N ARG A 233 -13.78 -21.06 7.86
CA ARG A 233 -13.34 -20.36 6.65
C ARG A 233 -13.16 -18.86 6.95
N PRO A 234 -12.03 -18.45 7.50
CA PRO A 234 -11.80 -17.05 7.91
C PRO A 234 -11.86 -16.04 6.75
N GLY A 235 -11.70 -16.50 5.51
CA GLY A 235 -11.90 -15.65 4.31
C GLY A 235 -13.32 -15.10 4.18
N LEU A 236 -14.35 -15.77 4.71
CA LEU A 236 -15.74 -15.29 4.69
C LEU A 236 -15.92 -13.96 5.45
N PHE A 237 -15.15 -13.75 6.52
CA PHE A 237 -15.18 -12.48 7.25
C PHE A 237 -14.90 -11.30 6.31
N TYR A 238 -13.85 -11.39 5.49
CA TYR A 238 -13.48 -10.34 4.56
C TYR A 238 -14.48 -10.19 3.42
N THR A 239 -15.17 -11.26 3.03
CA THR A 239 -16.28 -11.17 2.06
C THR A 239 -17.43 -10.35 2.61
N PHE A 240 -17.84 -10.59 3.86
CA PHE A 240 -18.89 -9.80 4.52
C PHE A 240 -18.46 -8.33 4.72
N GLN A 241 -17.20 -8.12 5.13
CA GLN A 241 -16.64 -6.78 5.26
C GLN A 241 -16.64 -6.04 3.91
N ALA A 242 -16.28 -6.71 2.82
CA ALA A 242 -16.34 -6.17 1.47
C ALA A 242 -17.75 -5.76 1.09
N CYS A 243 -18.74 -6.64 1.29
CA CYS A 243 -20.15 -6.34 1.03
C CYS A 243 -20.62 -5.11 1.82
N GLY A 244 -20.29 -5.04 3.12
CA GLY A 244 -20.63 -3.89 3.96
C GLY A 244 -20.02 -2.58 3.44
N THR A 245 -18.75 -2.62 3.02
CA THR A 245 -18.06 -1.46 2.45
C THR A 245 -18.71 -1.01 1.13
N PHE A 246 -19.08 -1.94 0.26
CA PHE A 246 -19.79 -1.61 -0.98
C PHE A 246 -21.16 -1.02 -0.72
N ILE A 247 -21.95 -1.62 0.16
CA ILE A 247 -23.28 -1.12 0.51
C ILE A 247 -23.18 0.30 1.08
N SER A 248 -22.25 0.56 2.02
CA SER A 248 -22.10 1.90 2.61
C SER A 248 -21.76 2.97 1.57
N ARG A 249 -21.03 2.60 0.51
CA ARG A 249 -20.67 3.53 -0.59
C ARG A 249 -21.84 3.91 -1.51
N LEU A 250 -22.93 3.14 -1.51
CA LEU A 250 -24.13 3.49 -2.27
C LEU A 250 -24.94 4.62 -1.59
N PHE A 251 -24.69 4.88 -0.30
CA PHE A 251 -25.39 5.89 0.49
C PHE A 251 -24.57 7.16 0.73
N VAL A 252 -23.32 7.23 0.27
CA VAL A 252 -22.40 8.35 0.40
C VAL A 252 -22.06 8.91 -0.98
#